data_0cca04544f0a0fbf2406eed2103c98ef
#
_entry.id   0cca04544f0a0fbf2406eed2103c98ef
#
_cell.length_a   1.000
_cell.length_b   1.000
_cell.length_c   1.000
_cell.angle_alpha   90.00
_cell.angle_beta   90.00
_cell.angle_gamma   90.00
#
_symmetry.space_group_name_H-M   'P 1'
#
loop_
_entity.id
_entity.type
_entity.pdbx_description
1 polymer ?
#
loop_
_entity_poly.entity_id
_entity_poly.type
_entity_poly.pdbx_seq_one_letter_code
_entity_poly.pdbx_strand_id
1 'polypeptide(L)'
;MTTTIVVLGGGYTGVMSAVRLARRTRRADVRLVLVNPSDRFTERLRLHQTAAGQSLADHRIPEMLEGTGVAFVRGLATSIDPVRREIRVAGDDGERTLAYDHLVYAIGGVTDTRVPGVGAHAYTLDGPAQAGRLAERLAGLGRRGGGTVAVVGSGLTGVEAAAEIAESHPAVRVILLGHGEPGSMMGDRARRHLRRALDRLGVEVRTGVEVTKVLPDAVELAGGEVLPVDACLWTAGVVAAPLAREAGLRVDGKGRVVVDATLASVSHPSVYAVGDAAAVRQAWGEIHGTCQSGIPSAAHAADAIARRLRGRRPGPFRFGYIHQPVSLGRRDAVIQFTRPDDSPGRFCLRGRAAVAYKAVVTGSPPKMYRLSRRVVIPARFLARAGGRAGRPDAAR
;
A
#
# COMPACT_ATOMS: atom_id res chain seq x y z
N MET A 1 20.33 -9.23 -28.58
CA MET A 1 20.41 -8.03 -27.70
C MET A 1 19.76 -8.36 -26.38
N THR A 2 20.45 -8.12 -25.27
CA THR A 2 19.94 -8.35 -23.92
C THR A 2 18.81 -7.38 -23.61
N THR A 3 17.64 -7.89 -23.25
CA THR A 3 16.49 -7.04 -22.86
C THR A 3 16.65 -6.57 -21.41
N THR A 4 16.60 -5.29 -21.16
CA THR A 4 16.66 -4.72 -19.80
C THR A 4 15.27 -4.44 -19.25
N ILE A 5 14.93 -5.00 -18.09
CA ILE A 5 13.69 -4.72 -17.38
C ILE A 5 14.03 -4.09 -16.04
N VAL A 6 13.48 -2.90 -15.79
CA VAL A 6 13.64 -2.20 -14.52
C VAL A 6 12.32 -2.30 -13.74
N VAL A 7 12.42 -2.68 -12.46
CA VAL A 7 11.35 -2.62 -11.49
C VAL A 7 11.62 -1.46 -10.55
N LEU A 8 10.73 -0.47 -10.54
CA LEU A 8 10.86 0.72 -9.72
C LEU A 8 9.96 0.65 -8.49
N GLY A 9 10.60 0.56 -7.32
CA GLY A 9 9.95 0.38 -6.02
C GLY A 9 10.15 -1.03 -5.44
N GLY A 10 10.59 -1.12 -4.19
CA GLY A 10 10.90 -2.36 -3.45
C GLY A 10 9.83 -2.78 -2.43
N GLY A 11 8.59 -2.28 -2.58
CA GLY A 11 7.45 -2.70 -1.75
C GLY A 11 6.86 -4.07 -2.17
N TYR A 12 5.66 -4.37 -1.68
CA TYR A 12 4.98 -5.65 -1.93
C TYR A 12 4.88 -6.00 -3.42
N THR A 13 4.55 -5.03 -4.25
CA THR A 13 4.36 -5.24 -5.69
C THR A 13 5.69 -5.32 -6.44
N GLY A 14 6.66 -4.52 -6.07
CA GLY A 14 7.96 -4.51 -6.74
C GLY A 14 8.76 -5.78 -6.51
N VAL A 15 8.87 -6.24 -5.26
CA VAL A 15 9.55 -7.51 -4.94
C VAL A 15 8.88 -8.69 -5.64
N MET A 16 7.51 -8.75 -5.62
CA MET A 16 6.78 -9.79 -6.34
C MET A 16 7.06 -9.75 -7.84
N SER A 17 7.04 -8.55 -8.45
CA SER A 17 7.34 -8.39 -9.88
C SER A 17 8.74 -8.87 -10.23
N ALA A 18 9.75 -8.46 -9.45
CA ALA A 18 11.15 -8.81 -9.68
C ALA A 18 11.39 -10.31 -9.59
N VAL A 19 10.96 -10.94 -8.49
CA VAL A 19 11.12 -12.38 -8.26
C VAL A 19 10.39 -13.20 -9.33
N ARG A 20 9.17 -12.78 -9.71
CA ARG A 20 8.39 -13.50 -10.71
C ARG A 20 8.96 -13.32 -12.11
N LEU A 21 9.41 -12.12 -12.50
CA LEU A 21 10.10 -11.87 -13.76
C LEU A 21 11.35 -12.74 -13.87
N ALA A 22 12.22 -12.75 -12.84
CA ALA A 22 13.41 -13.58 -12.83
C ALA A 22 13.08 -15.05 -13.12
N ARG A 23 12.04 -15.58 -12.49
CA ARG A 23 11.62 -16.95 -12.71
C ARG A 23 11.03 -17.20 -14.11
N ARG A 24 10.26 -16.24 -14.63
CA ARG A 24 9.60 -16.35 -15.94
C ARG A 24 10.54 -16.14 -17.12
N THR A 25 11.62 -15.36 -16.94
CA THR A 25 12.59 -15.02 -18.00
C THR A 25 13.91 -15.77 -17.87
N ARG A 26 14.05 -16.72 -16.95
CA ARG A 26 15.30 -17.45 -16.64
C ARG A 26 16.03 -18.04 -17.87
N ARG A 27 15.31 -18.35 -18.96
CA ARG A 27 15.86 -18.92 -20.19
C ARG A 27 15.97 -17.87 -21.33
N ALA A 28 15.72 -16.61 -21.04
CA ALA A 28 15.81 -15.51 -21.99
C ALA A 28 17.03 -14.65 -21.64
N ASP A 29 17.58 -13.97 -22.62
CA ASP A 29 18.65 -12.98 -22.40
C ASP A 29 18.03 -11.69 -21.87
N VAL A 30 17.86 -11.65 -20.52
CA VAL A 30 17.17 -10.55 -19.81
C VAL A 30 18.02 -10.09 -18.63
N ARG A 31 18.27 -8.81 -18.55
CA ARG A 31 18.82 -8.13 -17.38
C ARG A 31 17.69 -7.57 -16.54
N LEU A 32 17.63 -7.96 -15.27
CA LEU A 32 16.62 -7.47 -14.31
C LEU A 32 17.27 -6.57 -13.27
N VAL A 33 16.66 -5.40 -13.04
CA VAL A 33 17.13 -4.44 -12.04
C VAL A 33 15.93 -4.03 -11.18
N LEU A 34 16.08 -4.08 -9.84
CA LEU A 34 15.13 -3.49 -8.91
C LEU A 34 15.75 -2.25 -8.27
N VAL A 35 15.06 -1.11 -8.39
CA VAL A 35 15.48 0.18 -7.83
C VAL A 35 14.60 0.52 -6.63
N ASN A 36 15.22 0.85 -5.48
CA ASN A 36 14.52 1.31 -4.29
C ASN A 36 15.42 2.19 -3.42
N PRO A 37 14.92 3.26 -2.80
CA PRO A 37 15.76 4.15 -1.98
C PRO A 37 16.32 3.49 -0.71
N SER A 38 15.68 2.44 -0.21
CA SER A 38 16.13 1.66 0.95
C SER A 38 16.35 0.21 0.57
N ASP A 39 17.36 -0.42 1.15
CA ASP A 39 17.56 -1.87 1.07
C ASP A 39 16.63 -2.67 2.00
N ARG A 40 15.86 -1.97 2.86
CA ARG A 40 14.90 -2.58 3.77
C ARG A 40 13.53 -2.69 3.14
N PHE A 41 12.91 -3.86 3.28
CA PHE A 41 11.52 -4.08 2.90
C PHE A 41 10.60 -3.56 3.99
N THR A 42 9.72 -2.61 3.64
CA THR A 42 8.77 -2.04 4.59
C THR A 42 7.47 -2.82 4.61
N GLU A 43 7.14 -3.41 5.75
CA GLU A 43 5.83 -4.04 5.99
C GLU A 43 4.74 -2.96 6.23
N ARG A 44 4.34 -2.22 5.19
CA ARG A 44 3.34 -1.12 5.30
C ARG A 44 2.06 -1.51 6.02
N LEU A 45 1.62 -2.75 5.87
CA LEU A 45 0.44 -3.28 6.56
C LEU A 45 0.56 -3.29 8.09
N ARG A 46 1.77 -3.11 8.61
CA ARG A 46 2.08 -3.20 10.03
C ARG A 46 2.71 -1.94 10.60
N LEU A 47 2.82 -0.86 9.80
CA LEU A 47 3.43 0.41 10.26
C LEU A 47 2.66 1.04 11.43
N HIS A 48 1.35 0.79 11.58
CA HIS A 48 0.60 1.18 12.75
C HIS A 48 1.15 0.55 14.05
N GLN A 49 1.73 -0.66 13.97
CA GLN A 49 2.40 -1.32 15.09
C GLN A 49 3.72 -0.64 15.43
N THR A 50 4.51 -0.29 14.40
CA THR A 50 5.74 0.50 14.60
C THR A 50 5.42 1.86 15.20
N ALA A 51 4.38 2.53 14.71
CA ALA A 51 3.91 3.82 15.23
C ALA A 51 3.47 3.75 16.70
N ALA A 52 2.96 2.59 17.15
CA ALA A 52 2.63 2.33 18.55
C ALA A 52 3.82 1.80 19.39
N GLY A 53 5.05 1.80 18.84
CA GLY A 53 6.28 1.44 19.57
C GLY A 53 6.69 -0.02 19.44
N GLN A 54 6.08 -0.82 18.56
CA GLN A 54 6.43 -2.23 18.38
C GLN A 54 7.55 -2.40 17.35
N SER A 55 8.45 -3.35 17.59
CA SER A 55 9.48 -3.76 16.65
C SER A 55 8.94 -4.79 15.67
N LEU A 56 9.22 -4.60 14.38
CA LEU A 56 8.94 -5.55 13.32
C LEU A 56 10.20 -6.27 12.88
N ALA A 57 10.03 -7.39 12.16
CA ALA A 57 11.15 -8.10 11.57
C ALA A 57 11.88 -7.23 10.53
N ASP A 58 13.20 -7.28 10.54
CA ASP A 58 14.05 -6.61 9.55
C ASP A 58 14.23 -7.51 8.33
N HIS A 59 13.56 -7.18 7.26
CA HIS A 59 13.65 -7.89 6.00
C HIS A 59 14.48 -7.07 5.00
N ARG A 60 15.56 -7.66 4.47
CA ARG A 60 16.40 -7.02 3.46
C ARG A 60 15.98 -7.40 2.06
N ILE A 61 15.81 -6.39 1.18
CA ILE A 61 15.42 -6.60 -0.22
C ILE A 61 16.49 -7.44 -0.95
N PRO A 62 17.81 -7.19 -0.82
CA PRO A 62 18.82 -8.05 -1.45
C PRO A 62 18.70 -9.52 -1.06
N GLU A 63 18.44 -9.84 0.21
CA GLU A 63 18.22 -11.21 0.68
C GLU A 63 16.95 -11.86 0.06
N MET A 64 15.90 -11.07 -0.13
CA MET A 64 14.69 -11.54 -0.81
C MET A 64 14.94 -11.86 -2.29
N LEU A 65 15.91 -11.18 -2.92
CA LEU A 65 16.29 -11.35 -4.32
C LEU A 65 17.41 -12.39 -4.53
N GLU A 66 18.03 -12.89 -3.48
CA GLU A 66 19.12 -13.83 -3.53
C GLU A 66 18.81 -15.06 -4.41
N GLY A 67 19.76 -15.45 -5.27
CA GLY A 67 19.60 -16.57 -6.20
C GLY A 67 18.63 -16.32 -7.37
N THR A 68 18.10 -15.10 -7.54
CA THR A 68 17.21 -14.74 -8.65
C THR A 68 17.93 -14.15 -9.85
N GLY A 69 19.15 -13.63 -9.70
CA GLY A 69 19.85 -12.88 -10.72
C GLY A 69 19.36 -11.43 -10.91
N VAL A 70 18.44 -10.95 -10.07
CA VAL A 70 17.99 -9.56 -10.07
C VAL A 70 19.03 -8.67 -9.39
N ALA A 71 19.55 -7.68 -10.11
CA ALA A 71 20.43 -6.68 -9.54
C ALA A 71 19.62 -5.69 -8.68
N PHE A 72 20.06 -5.43 -7.46
CA PHE A 72 19.48 -4.40 -6.61
C PHE A 72 20.27 -3.10 -6.76
N VAL A 73 19.58 -2.00 -7.00
CA VAL A 73 20.14 -0.64 -7.06
C VAL A 73 19.49 0.18 -5.95
N ARG A 74 20.28 0.54 -4.95
CA ARG A 74 19.85 1.48 -3.92
C ARG A 74 19.85 2.90 -4.50
N GLY A 75 18.70 3.54 -4.50
CA GLY A 75 18.55 4.91 -4.99
C GLY A 75 17.10 5.31 -5.20
N LEU A 76 16.89 6.62 -5.23
CA LEU A 76 15.61 7.27 -5.47
C LEU A 76 15.50 7.63 -6.96
N ALA A 77 14.46 7.17 -7.63
CA ALA A 77 14.17 7.64 -8.98
C ALA A 77 13.69 9.10 -8.93
N THR A 78 14.42 9.98 -9.61
CA THR A 78 14.17 11.42 -9.65
C THR A 78 13.42 11.84 -10.90
N SER A 79 13.59 11.11 -12.00
CA SER A 79 12.83 11.33 -13.24
C SER A 79 12.72 10.06 -14.09
N ILE A 80 11.71 10.03 -14.95
CA ILE A 80 11.51 8.98 -15.95
C ILE A 80 11.29 9.68 -17.29
N ASP A 81 12.05 9.28 -18.31
CA ASP A 81 11.79 9.63 -19.71
C ASP A 81 11.25 8.38 -20.43
N PRO A 82 9.93 8.27 -20.64
CA PRO A 82 9.34 7.08 -21.23
C PRO A 82 9.53 7.02 -22.75
N VAL A 83 9.91 8.12 -23.39
CA VAL A 83 10.23 8.19 -24.85
C VAL A 83 11.63 7.64 -25.08
N ARG A 84 12.63 8.15 -24.33
CA ARG A 84 14.01 7.64 -24.37
C ARG A 84 14.17 6.30 -23.63
N ARG A 85 13.17 5.92 -22.81
CA ARG A 85 13.19 4.75 -21.94
C ARG A 85 14.35 4.78 -20.96
N GLU A 86 14.48 5.89 -20.26
CA GLU A 86 15.53 6.16 -19.28
C GLU A 86 14.93 6.54 -17.92
N ILE A 87 15.62 6.19 -16.85
CA ILE A 87 15.30 6.59 -15.49
C ILE A 87 16.53 7.20 -14.86
N ARG A 88 16.42 8.39 -14.28
CA ARG A 88 17.46 8.95 -13.43
C ARG A 88 17.26 8.48 -12.00
N VAL A 89 18.35 8.06 -11.38
CA VAL A 89 18.34 7.49 -10.03
C VAL A 89 19.43 8.18 -9.21
N ALA A 90 19.04 8.92 -8.18
CA ALA A 90 19.94 9.47 -7.19
C ALA A 90 20.26 8.38 -6.14
N GLY A 91 21.53 8.04 -6.02
CA GLY A 91 22.06 7.06 -5.04
C GLY A 91 23.16 7.67 -4.20
N ASP A 92 23.73 6.87 -3.30
CA ASP A 92 24.81 7.30 -2.40
C ASP A 92 26.09 7.75 -3.18
N ASP A 93 26.33 7.15 -4.36
CA ASP A 93 27.47 7.43 -5.24
C ASP A 93 27.16 8.50 -6.31
N GLY A 94 26.09 9.26 -6.15
CA GLY A 94 25.63 10.27 -7.11
C GLY A 94 24.48 9.82 -8.00
N GLU A 95 24.19 10.63 -9.04
CA GLU A 95 23.11 10.35 -9.99
C GLU A 95 23.59 9.43 -11.11
N ARG A 96 22.75 8.45 -11.47
CA ARG A 96 22.98 7.54 -12.60
C ARG A 96 21.74 7.43 -13.48
N THR A 97 21.94 7.18 -14.76
CA THR A 97 20.86 6.90 -15.72
C THR A 97 20.80 5.40 -16.00
N LEU A 98 19.59 4.84 -15.92
CA LEU A 98 19.31 3.45 -16.25
C LEU A 98 18.39 3.42 -17.48
N ALA A 99 18.86 2.79 -18.56
CA ALA A 99 18.04 2.50 -19.73
C ALA A 99 17.18 1.24 -19.48
N TYR A 100 15.99 1.16 -20.08
CA TYR A 100 15.11 0.01 -20.02
C TYR A 100 14.38 -0.27 -21.33
N ASP A 101 14.07 -1.53 -21.59
CA ASP A 101 13.12 -1.95 -22.62
C ASP A 101 11.71 -2.05 -22.06
N HIS A 102 11.60 -2.49 -20.78
CA HIS A 102 10.36 -2.52 -20.03
C HIS A 102 10.57 -1.96 -18.62
N LEU A 103 9.60 -1.17 -18.16
CA LEU A 103 9.55 -0.62 -16.82
C LEU A 103 8.34 -1.18 -16.07
N VAL A 104 8.55 -1.71 -14.86
CA VAL A 104 7.47 -1.98 -13.91
C VAL A 104 7.45 -0.86 -12.87
N TYR A 105 6.45 0.00 -12.95
CA TYR A 105 6.22 1.13 -12.05
C TYR A 105 5.44 0.66 -10.82
N ALA A 106 6.14 0.45 -9.72
CA ALA A 106 5.63 -0.20 -8.50
C ALA A 106 5.90 0.64 -7.23
N ILE A 107 5.96 1.97 -7.35
CA ILE A 107 6.32 2.86 -6.23
C ILE A 107 5.22 3.05 -5.19
N GLY A 108 4.02 2.50 -5.44
CA GLY A 108 2.89 2.58 -4.52
C GLY A 108 2.23 3.95 -4.47
N GLY A 109 1.61 4.26 -3.34
CA GLY A 109 1.00 5.55 -3.04
C GLY A 109 1.59 6.15 -1.78
N VAL A 110 1.37 7.44 -1.59
CA VAL A 110 1.76 8.23 -0.42
C VAL A 110 0.51 8.86 0.20
N THR A 111 0.62 9.25 1.44
CA THR A 111 -0.44 9.98 2.14
C THR A 111 -0.74 11.31 1.43
N ASP A 112 -2.01 11.63 1.28
CA ASP A 112 -2.45 12.92 0.74
C ASP A 112 -2.23 14.02 1.78
N THR A 113 -1.26 14.87 1.54
CA THR A 113 -0.88 15.98 2.45
C THR A 113 -1.38 17.36 1.97
N ARG A 114 -2.35 17.41 1.05
CA ARG A 114 -2.87 18.66 0.49
C ARG A 114 -3.66 19.49 1.51
N VAL A 115 -4.20 18.88 2.54
CA VAL A 115 -4.83 19.63 3.65
C VAL A 115 -3.76 20.46 4.35
N PRO A 116 -3.99 21.79 4.55
CA PRO A 116 -3.03 22.69 5.16
C PRO A 116 -2.47 22.17 6.49
N GLY A 117 -1.16 22.24 6.63
CA GLY A 117 -0.44 21.85 7.84
C GLY A 117 -0.18 20.33 7.99
N VAL A 118 -0.82 19.47 7.21
CA VAL A 118 -0.59 18.01 7.30
C VAL A 118 0.88 17.65 7.10
N GLY A 119 1.50 18.16 6.04
CA GLY A 119 2.92 17.89 5.75
C GLY A 119 3.90 18.40 6.80
N ALA A 120 3.53 19.46 7.55
CA ALA A 120 4.39 20.09 8.55
C ALA A 120 4.17 19.56 9.98
N HIS A 121 2.93 19.24 10.33
CA HIS A 121 2.52 19.01 11.73
C HIS A 121 1.92 17.64 12.00
N ALA A 122 1.54 16.89 10.96
CA ALA A 122 1.01 15.53 11.15
C ALA A 122 2.09 14.46 10.97
N TYR A 123 1.91 13.35 11.67
CA TYR A 123 2.59 12.09 11.40
C TYR A 123 1.84 11.30 10.34
N THR A 124 2.56 10.50 9.55
CA THR A 124 1.97 9.60 8.55
C THR A 124 2.51 8.18 8.68
N LEU A 125 1.89 7.22 7.99
CA LEU A 125 2.36 5.83 7.90
C LEU A 125 2.98 5.54 6.52
N ASP A 126 3.70 6.51 5.93
CA ASP A 126 4.35 6.33 4.63
C ASP A 126 5.63 5.51 4.71
N GLY A 127 6.23 5.42 5.88
CA GLY A 127 7.45 4.64 6.07
C GLY A 127 7.87 4.48 7.53
N PRO A 128 8.92 3.65 7.78
CA PRO A 128 9.37 3.36 9.14
C PRO A 128 9.84 4.60 9.92
N ALA A 129 10.48 5.56 9.24
CA ALA A 129 10.96 6.79 9.87
C ALA A 129 9.80 7.64 10.42
N GLN A 130 8.71 7.79 9.65
CA GLN A 130 7.53 8.52 10.11
C GLN A 130 6.82 7.81 11.27
N ALA A 131 6.65 6.50 11.14
CA ALA A 131 6.06 5.68 12.20
C ALA A 131 6.92 5.71 13.49
N GLY A 132 8.25 5.66 13.36
CA GLY A 132 9.18 5.77 14.49
C GLY A 132 9.09 7.12 15.21
N ARG A 133 9.01 8.22 14.48
CA ARG A 133 8.80 9.55 15.09
C ARG A 133 7.51 9.64 15.90
N LEU A 134 6.43 9.04 15.41
CA LEU A 134 5.18 8.97 16.19
C LEU A 134 5.37 8.12 17.45
N ALA A 135 6.05 6.97 17.35
CA ALA A 135 6.33 6.11 18.51
C ALA A 135 7.13 6.85 19.59
N GLU A 136 8.14 7.62 19.21
CA GLU A 136 8.91 8.47 20.14
C GLU A 136 8.04 9.53 20.80
N ARG A 137 7.15 10.17 20.02
CA ARG A 137 6.19 11.15 20.56
C ARG A 137 5.25 10.53 21.56
N LEU A 138 4.66 9.36 21.24
CA LEU A 138 3.75 8.63 22.13
C LEU A 138 4.44 8.19 23.43
N ALA A 139 5.66 7.68 23.34
CA ALA A 139 6.47 7.35 24.52
C ALA A 139 6.73 8.59 25.39
N GLY A 140 6.98 9.76 24.76
CA GLY A 140 7.14 11.05 25.45
C GLY A 140 5.87 11.48 26.19
N LEU A 141 4.71 11.33 25.58
CA LEU A 141 3.42 11.60 26.21
C LEU A 141 3.18 10.69 27.40
N GLY A 142 3.43 9.39 27.26
CA GLY A 142 3.30 8.42 28.35
C GLY A 142 4.14 8.79 29.58
N ARG A 143 5.38 9.25 29.37
CA ARG A 143 6.26 9.69 30.48
C ARG A 143 5.78 10.97 31.19
N ARG A 144 4.96 11.78 30.54
CA ARG A 144 4.35 13.02 31.11
C ARG A 144 2.99 12.77 31.78
N GLY A 145 2.56 11.50 31.85
CA GLY A 145 1.26 11.15 32.44
C GLY A 145 0.10 11.09 31.47
N GLY A 146 0.34 11.28 30.17
CA GLY A 146 -0.68 11.20 29.12
C GLY A 146 -0.62 12.34 28.11
N GLY A 147 -1.68 12.45 27.33
CA GLY A 147 -1.88 13.46 26.29
C GLY A 147 -3.00 13.03 25.33
N THR A 148 -3.33 13.87 24.37
CA THR A 148 -4.38 13.62 23.38
C THR A 148 -3.78 13.42 21.99
N VAL A 149 -4.18 12.34 21.33
CA VAL A 149 -3.77 11.99 19.96
C VAL A 149 -4.99 11.94 19.06
N ALA A 150 -5.01 12.76 18.01
CA ALA A 150 -5.99 12.65 16.94
C ALA A 150 -5.49 11.69 15.87
N VAL A 151 -6.31 10.70 15.50
CA VAL A 151 -6.13 9.87 14.31
C VAL A 151 -7.16 10.32 13.28
N VAL A 152 -6.70 10.92 12.19
CA VAL A 152 -7.57 11.45 11.15
C VAL A 152 -7.72 10.44 10.01
N GLY A 153 -8.96 10.03 9.75
CA GLY A 153 -9.33 9.02 8.76
C GLY A 153 -9.94 7.77 9.41
N SER A 154 -11.26 7.60 9.27
CA SER A 154 -12.03 6.43 9.80
C SER A 154 -11.95 5.18 8.90
N GLY A 155 -11.05 5.15 7.93
CA GLY A 155 -10.73 3.97 7.13
C GLY A 155 -10.03 2.88 7.97
N LEU A 156 -9.81 1.70 7.37
CA LEU A 156 -9.25 0.55 8.10
C LEU A 156 -7.89 0.85 8.75
N THR A 157 -7.03 1.61 8.07
CA THR A 157 -5.71 2.02 8.59
C THR A 157 -5.83 2.89 9.84
N GLY A 158 -6.75 3.86 9.83
CA GLY A 158 -6.98 4.74 11.00
C GLY A 158 -7.56 3.96 12.17
N VAL A 159 -8.51 3.06 11.93
CA VAL A 159 -9.07 2.17 12.95
C VAL A 159 -7.98 1.30 13.58
N GLU A 160 -7.11 0.69 12.77
CA GLU A 160 -5.99 -0.12 13.27
C GLU A 160 -5.01 0.69 14.10
N ALA A 161 -4.66 1.89 13.62
CA ALA A 161 -3.75 2.78 14.32
C ALA A 161 -4.33 3.28 15.65
N ALA A 162 -5.60 3.71 15.64
CA ALA A 162 -6.28 4.16 16.85
C ALA A 162 -6.37 3.06 17.93
N ALA A 163 -6.77 1.85 17.51
CA ALA A 163 -6.85 0.71 18.41
C ALA A 163 -5.49 0.28 18.95
N GLU A 164 -4.45 0.27 18.13
CA GLU A 164 -3.09 -0.11 18.53
C GLU A 164 -2.47 0.92 19.47
N ILE A 165 -2.66 2.22 19.20
CA ILE A 165 -2.18 3.30 20.09
C ILE A 165 -2.89 3.23 21.44
N ALA A 166 -4.21 3.10 21.47
CA ALA A 166 -4.98 3.04 22.69
C ALA A 166 -4.60 1.82 23.57
N GLU A 167 -4.36 0.64 22.97
CA GLU A 167 -3.93 -0.55 23.69
C GLU A 167 -2.50 -0.43 24.22
N SER A 168 -1.58 0.14 23.42
CA SER A 168 -0.15 0.23 23.75
C SER A 168 0.17 1.40 24.70
N HIS A 169 -0.65 2.46 24.70
CA HIS A 169 -0.45 3.69 25.46
C HIS A 169 -1.72 4.08 26.25
N PRO A 170 -2.11 3.33 27.29
CA PRO A 170 -3.39 3.53 27.99
C PRO A 170 -3.53 4.89 28.71
N ALA A 171 -2.42 5.61 28.93
CA ALA A 171 -2.46 6.97 29.46
C ALA A 171 -2.77 8.03 28.37
N VAL A 172 -2.76 7.65 27.09
CA VAL A 172 -3.01 8.56 25.97
C VAL A 172 -4.49 8.50 25.59
N ARG A 173 -5.16 9.64 25.55
CA ARG A 173 -6.51 9.78 24.99
C ARG A 173 -6.42 9.72 23.47
N VAL A 174 -7.12 8.78 22.84
CA VAL A 174 -7.15 8.62 21.38
C VAL A 174 -8.49 9.06 20.83
N ILE A 175 -8.48 9.97 19.87
CA ILE A 175 -9.67 10.45 19.16
C ILE A 175 -9.56 10.07 17.69
N LEU A 176 -10.48 9.25 17.20
CA LEU A 176 -10.59 8.89 15.79
C LEU A 176 -11.58 9.82 15.10
N LEU A 177 -11.06 10.63 14.18
CA LEU A 177 -11.82 11.64 13.43
C LEU A 177 -12.07 11.17 11.99
N GLY A 178 -13.29 11.31 11.49
CA GLY A 178 -13.57 11.01 10.10
C GLY A 178 -14.97 11.35 9.63
N HIS A 179 -15.13 11.41 8.30
CA HIS A 179 -16.42 11.66 7.67
C HIS A 179 -17.43 10.55 7.93
N GLY A 180 -17.01 9.31 7.75
CA GLY A 180 -17.89 8.14 7.84
C GLY A 180 -17.69 7.33 9.10
N GLU A 181 -18.63 6.43 9.37
CA GLU A 181 -18.54 5.44 10.44
C GLU A 181 -17.36 4.49 10.21
N PRO A 182 -16.56 4.19 11.24
CA PRO A 182 -15.51 3.18 11.15
C PRO A 182 -16.07 1.82 10.73
N GLY A 183 -15.50 1.23 9.68
CA GLY A 183 -15.96 -0.03 9.14
C GLY A 183 -17.26 0.06 8.33
N SER A 184 -17.66 1.24 7.81
CA SER A 184 -18.87 1.43 6.99
C SER A 184 -18.95 0.49 5.79
N MET A 185 -17.80 0.05 5.25
CA MET A 185 -17.71 -0.93 4.17
C MET A 185 -17.97 -2.38 4.58
N MET A 186 -18.04 -2.65 5.90
CA MET A 186 -18.26 -3.99 6.45
C MET A 186 -19.73 -4.28 6.69
N GLY A 187 -20.07 -5.57 6.77
CA GLY A 187 -21.41 -6.00 7.20
C GLY A 187 -21.66 -5.70 8.68
N ASP A 188 -22.92 -5.62 9.08
CA ASP A 188 -23.36 -5.17 10.40
C ASP A 188 -22.71 -5.93 11.56
N ARG A 189 -22.51 -7.25 11.44
CA ARG A 189 -21.86 -8.07 12.48
C ARG A 189 -20.42 -7.65 12.72
N ALA A 190 -19.67 -7.41 11.65
CA ALA A 190 -18.27 -6.99 11.72
C ALA A 190 -18.19 -5.57 12.26
N ARG A 191 -19.03 -4.65 11.76
CA ARG A 191 -19.09 -3.25 12.22
C ARG A 191 -19.43 -3.12 13.70
N ARG A 192 -20.45 -3.85 14.19
CA ARG A 192 -20.76 -3.86 15.62
C ARG A 192 -19.62 -4.40 16.48
N HIS A 193 -18.89 -5.42 16.02
CA HIS A 193 -17.72 -5.93 16.74
C HIS A 193 -16.59 -4.90 16.80
N LEU A 194 -16.29 -4.27 15.67
CA LEU A 194 -15.30 -3.21 15.56
C LEU A 194 -15.64 -2.04 16.51
N ARG A 195 -16.88 -1.56 16.49
CA ARG A 195 -17.31 -0.45 17.37
C ARG A 195 -17.13 -0.81 18.85
N ARG A 196 -17.62 -1.98 19.30
CA ARG A 196 -17.43 -2.44 20.68
C ARG A 196 -15.96 -2.58 21.08
N ALA A 197 -15.08 -2.91 20.14
CA ALA A 197 -13.66 -3.00 20.42
C ALA A 197 -13.03 -1.62 20.62
N LEU A 198 -13.40 -0.62 19.79
CA LEU A 198 -12.97 0.76 19.97
C LEU A 198 -13.49 1.34 21.30
N ASP A 199 -14.77 1.11 21.64
CA ASP A 199 -15.36 1.52 22.92
C ASP A 199 -14.62 0.92 24.12
N ARG A 200 -14.32 -0.39 24.08
CA ARG A 200 -13.56 -1.12 25.12
C ARG A 200 -12.14 -0.58 25.30
N LEU A 201 -11.50 -0.12 24.22
CA LEU A 201 -10.17 0.48 24.22
C LEU A 201 -10.19 1.96 24.62
N GLY A 202 -11.37 2.54 24.87
CA GLY A 202 -11.52 3.96 25.22
C GLY A 202 -11.23 4.92 24.05
N VAL A 203 -11.33 4.44 22.80
CA VAL A 203 -11.15 5.31 21.62
C VAL A 203 -12.41 6.15 21.44
N GLU A 204 -12.25 7.47 21.54
CA GLU A 204 -13.31 8.42 21.20
C GLU A 204 -13.47 8.47 19.67
N VAL A 205 -14.68 8.21 19.17
CA VAL A 205 -14.95 8.24 17.73
C VAL A 205 -15.86 9.41 17.42
N ARG A 206 -15.36 10.35 16.57
CA ARG A 206 -16.14 11.46 16.01
C ARG A 206 -16.36 11.25 14.53
N THR A 207 -17.60 11.03 14.16
CA THR A 207 -18.01 10.85 12.76
C THR A 207 -18.71 12.09 12.23
N GLY A 208 -18.82 12.22 10.90
CA GLY A 208 -19.40 13.40 10.26
C GLY A 208 -18.51 14.66 10.38
N VAL A 209 -17.24 14.49 10.75
CA VAL A 209 -16.30 15.60 10.88
C VAL A 209 -15.27 15.60 9.76
N GLU A 210 -14.89 16.80 9.32
CA GLU A 210 -13.82 17.04 8.36
C GLU A 210 -12.74 17.90 9.03
N VAL A 211 -11.50 17.42 8.98
CA VAL A 211 -10.33 18.22 9.41
C VAL A 211 -9.89 19.07 8.24
N THR A 212 -9.97 20.37 8.39
CA THR A 212 -9.63 21.38 7.37
C THR A 212 -8.21 21.90 7.48
N LYS A 213 -7.58 21.76 8.67
CA LYS A 213 -6.21 22.21 8.92
C LYS A 213 -5.59 21.45 10.09
N VAL A 214 -4.28 21.19 10.02
CA VAL A 214 -3.50 20.68 11.14
C VAL A 214 -2.56 21.78 11.63
N LEU A 215 -2.62 22.05 12.93
CA LEU A 215 -1.79 23.02 13.63
C LEU A 215 -0.71 22.28 14.44
N PRO A 216 0.32 22.97 14.97
CA PRO A 216 1.36 22.32 15.78
C PRO A 216 0.84 21.55 17.01
N ASP A 217 -0.26 22.03 17.61
CA ASP A 217 -0.85 21.57 18.87
C ASP A 217 -2.38 21.38 18.81
N ALA A 218 -2.98 21.43 17.60
CA ALA A 218 -4.42 21.29 17.41
C ALA A 218 -4.77 20.79 16.01
N VAL A 219 -6.02 20.36 15.82
CA VAL A 219 -6.65 20.21 14.51
C VAL A 219 -7.88 21.10 14.41
N GLU A 220 -8.07 21.75 13.27
CA GLU A 220 -9.23 22.58 12.96
C GLU A 220 -10.24 21.75 12.17
N LEU A 221 -11.49 21.75 12.62
CA LEU A 221 -12.60 21.06 12.00
C LEU A 221 -13.42 21.99 11.12
N ALA A 222 -14.12 21.45 10.15
CA ALA A 222 -15.12 22.20 9.41
C ALA A 222 -16.16 22.74 10.39
N GLY A 223 -16.46 24.05 10.26
CA GLY A 223 -17.31 24.77 11.23
C GLY A 223 -16.54 25.58 12.26
N GLY A 224 -15.19 25.55 12.25
CA GLY A 224 -14.32 26.42 13.06
C GLY A 224 -13.99 25.87 14.45
N GLU A 225 -14.44 24.67 14.82
CA GLU A 225 -13.99 24.03 16.07
C GLU A 225 -12.48 23.75 16.00
N VAL A 226 -11.72 24.21 16.98
CA VAL A 226 -10.30 23.89 17.16
C VAL A 226 -10.17 22.88 18.29
N LEU A 227 -9.72 21.66 17.97
CA LEU A 227 -9.52 20.58 18.91
C LEU A 227 -8.04 20.49 19.30
N PRO A 228 -7.66 20.82 20.54
CA PRO A 228 -6.29 20.69 21.04
C PRO A 228 -5.85 19.22 21.03
N VAL A 229 -4.65 18.96 20.49
CA VAL A 229 -4.05 17.62 20.44
C VAL A 229 -2.54 17.71 20.58
N ASP A 230 -1.93 16.75 21.25
CA ASP A 230 -0.48 16.64 21.40
C ASP A 230 0.20 15.99 20.18
N ALA A 231 -0.55 15.23 19.41
CA ALA A 231 -0.10 14.65 18.15
C ALA A 231 -1.28 14.38 17.21
N CYS A 232 -1.05 14.52 15.90
CA CYS A 232 -2.00 14.18 14.86
C CYS A 232 -1.39 13.09 13.96
N LEU A 233 -2.04 11.92 13.87
CA LEU A 233 -1.73 10.90 12.89
C LEU A 233 -2.71 11.02 11.72
N TRP A 234 -2.18 11.32 10.52
CA TRP A 234 -2.97 11.45 9.32
C TRP A 234 -2.99 10.16 8.52
N THR A 235 -4.17 9.55 8.37
CA THR A 235 -4.40 8.34 7.59
C THR A 235 -5.44 8.53 6.48
N ALA A 236 -5.91 9.77 6.30
CA ALA A 236 -6.94 10.12 5.32
C ALA A 236 -6.33 10.41 3.95
N GLY A 237 -6.83 9.71 2.95
CA GLY A 237 -6.41 9.91 1.57
C GLY A 237 -5.08 9.24 1.22
N VAL A 238 -5.04 8.63 0.03
CA VAL A 238 -3.83 8.10 -0.59
C VAL A 238 -3.81 8.58 -2.04
N VAL A 239 -2.69 9.13 -2.45
CA VAL A 239 -2.44 9.60 -3.83
C VAL A 239 -1.19 8.92 -4.37
N ALA A 240 -1.09 8.81 -5.68
CA ALA A 240 0.15 8.35 -6.31
C ALA A 240 1.20 9.47 -6.26
N ALA A 241 2.48 9.07 -6.14
CA ALA A 241 3.58 10.04 -6.22
C ALA A 241 3.58 10.76 -7.58
N PRO A 242 4.02 12.03 -7.65
CA PRO A 242 3.90 12.87 -8.84
C PRO A 242 4.75 12.40 -10.03
N LEU A 243 5.75 11.57 -9.80
CA LEU A 243 6.75 11.11 -10.77
C LEU A 243 6.15 10.58 -12.09
N ALA A 244 5.01 9.87 -12.04
CA ALA A 244 4.36 9.38 -13.27
C ALA A 244 3.76 10.52 -14.10
N ARG A 245 3.15 11.51 -13.44
CA ARG A 245 2.60 12.70 -14.09
C ARG A 245 3.70 13.56 -14.70
N GLU A 246 4.77 13.79 -13.94
CA GLU A 246 5.96 14.55 -14.38
C GLU A 246 6.66 13.89 -15.56
N ALA A 247 6.62 12.56 -15.62
CA ALA A 247 7.12 11.76 -16.75
C ALA A 247 6.22 11.80 -18.00
N GLY A 248 5.10 12.53 -17.99
CA GLY A 248 4.15 12.56 -19.10
C GLY A 248 3.33 11.28 -19.30
N LEU A 249 3.33 10.36 -18.33
CA LEU A 249 2.42 9.22 -18.36
C LEU A 249 0.99 9.69 -18.16
N ARG A 250 0.04 9.08 -18.88
CA ARG A 250 -1.38 9.35 -18.62
C ARG A 250 -1.77 8.85 -17.24
N VAL A 251 -2.25 9.78 -16.40
CA VAL A 251 -2.67 9.49 -15.02
C VAL A 251 -4.13 9.90 -14.80
N ASP A 252 -4.77 9.30 -13.78
CA ASP A 252 -6.10 9.69 -13.33
C ASP A 252 -6.04 10.90 -12.35
N GLY A 253 -7.21 11.29 -11.81
CA GLY A 253 -7.34 12.40 -10.84
C GLY A 253 -6.56 12.19 -9.54
N LYS A 254 -6.20 10.93 -9.20
CA LYS A 254 -5.38 10.57 -8.03
C LYS A 254 -3.89 10.41 -8.37
N GLY A 255 -3.47 10.71 -9.61
CA GLY A 255 -2.10 10.57 -10.07
C GLY A 255 -1.68 9.14 -10.44
N ARG A 256 -2.59 8.16 -10.41
CA ARG A 256 -2.32 6.76 -10.75
C ARG A 256 -2.20 6.60 -12.26
N VAL A 257 -1.22 5.81 -12.72
CA VAL A 257 -1.03 5.53 -14.14
C VAL A 257 -2.24 4.80 -14.72
N VAL A 258 -2.84 5.36 -15.77
CA VAL A 258 -3.94 4.71 -16.50
C VAL A 258 -3.38 3.55 -17.31
N VAL A 259 -3.89 2.35 -17.06
CA VAL A 259 -3.40 1.11 -17.67
C VAL A 259 -4.49 0.41 -18.49
N ASP A 260 -4.05 -0.37 -19.47
CA ASP A 260 -4.90 -1.27 -20.24
C ASP A 260 -5.23 -2.56 -19.43
N ALA A 261 -5.99 -3.45 -20.04
CA ALA A 261 -6.35 -4.72 -19.43
C ALA A 261 -5.14 -5.63 -19.11
N THR A 262 -3.97 -5.39 -19.68
CA THR A 262 -2.74 -6.14 -19.43
C THR A 262 -1.83 -5.48 -18.40
N LEU A 263 -2.26 -4.36 -17.81
CA LEU A 263 -1.55 -3.47 -16.88
C LEU A 263 -0.41 -2.68 -17.56
N ALA A 264 -0.37 -2.59 -18.89
CA ALA A 264 0.52 -1.68 -19.61
C ALA A 264 -0.09 -0.27 -19.62
N SER A 265 0.75 0.77 -19.49
CA SER A 265 0.34 2.16 -19.62
C SER A 265 -0.30 2.40 -20.99
N VAL A 266 -1.43 3.09 -21.01
CA VAL A 266 -2.13 3.43 -22.29
C VAL A 266 -1.38 4.46 -23.12
N SER A 267 -0.49 5.27 -22.50
CA SER A 267 0.33 6.26 -23.19
C SER A 267 1.70 5.71 -23.62
N HIS A 268 2.28 4.78 -22.87
CA HIS A 268 3.62 4.21 -23.10
C HIS A 268 3.62 2.70 -22.82
N PRO A 269 3.38 1.84 -23.81
CA PRO A 269 3.18 0.40 -23.62
C PRO A 269 4.39 -0.39 -23.08
N SER A 270 5.58 0.23 -23.05
CA SER A 270 6.77 -0.32 -22.39
C SER A 270 6.73 -0.18 -20.86
N VAL A 271 5.84 0.66 -20.32
CA VAL A 271 5.66 0.90 -18.90
C VAL A 271 4.44 0.11 -18.40
N TYR A 272 4.63 -0.70 -17.36
CA TYR A 272 3.57 -1.42 -16.65
C TYR A 272 3.42 -0.81 -15.27
N ALA A 273 2.20 -0.47 -14.86
CA ALA A 273 1.97 0.01 -13.50
C ALA A 273 1.19 -1.02 -12.69
N VAL A 274 1.55 -1.15 -11.39
CA VAL A 274 0.98 -2.17 -10.50
C VAL A 274 0.73 -1.62 -9.10
N GLY A 275 -0.19 -2.25 -8.38
CA GLY A 275 -0.57 -1.85 -7.02
C GLY A 275 -1.20 -0.47 -6.98
N ASP A 276 -0.92 0.29 -5.92
CA ASP A 276 -1.53 1.60 -5.65
C ASP A 276 -1.14 2.67 -6.67
N ALA A 277 -0.08 2.45 -7.43
CA ALA A 277 0.37 3.35 -8.50
C ALA A 277 -0.43 3.21 -9.81
N ALA A 278 -1.30 2.20 -9.93
CA ALA A 278 -2.05 1.90 -11.14
C ALA A 278 -3.56 2.17 -11.01
N ALA A 279 -4.15 2.83 -11.98
CA ALA A 279 -5.59 2.98 -12.13
C ALA A 279 -6.16 1.76 -12.85
N VAL A 280 -6.51 0.71 -12.10
CA VAL A 280 -6.99 -0.57 -12.64
C VAL A 280 -8.49 -0.66 -12.51
N ARG A 281 -9.19 -0.95 -13.62
CA ARG A 281 -10.64 -1.20 -13.63
C ARG A 281 -10.95 -2.67 -13.90
N GLN A 282 -11.93 -3.17 -13.19
CA GLN A 282 -12.57 -4.47 -13.41
C GLN A 282 -14.01 -4.27 -13.89
N ALA A 283 -14.70 -5.33 -14.29
CA ALA A 283 -16.09 -5.23 -14.71
C ALA A 283 -17.01 -4.69 -13.60
N TRP A 284 -16.65 -4.88 -12.34
CA TRP A 284 -17.40 -4.45 -11.17
C TRP A 284 -17.01 -3.05 -10.65
N GLY A 285 -15.96 -2.42 -11.17
CA GLY A 285 -15.52 -1.09 -10.74
C GLY A 285 -14.02 -0.93 -10.68
N GLU A 286 -13.56 0.14 -10.03
CA GLU A 286 -12.15 0.41 -9.80
C GLU A 286 -11.59 -0.44 -8.66
N ILE A 287 -10.34 -0.90 -8.84
CA ILE A 287 -9.59 -1.51 -7.75
C ILE A 287 -9.05 -0.39 -6.85
N HIS A 288 -9.38 -0.46 -5.55
CA HIS A 288 -8.67 0.33 -4.55
C HIS A 288 -7.40 -0.38 -4.10
N GLY A 289 -6.37 0.40 -3.76
CA GLY A 289 -5.06 -0.11 -3.42
C GLY A 289 -5.06 -0.90 -2.11
N THR A 290 -4.60 -2.16 -2.18
CA THR A 290 -4.31 -3.02 -1.05
C THR A 290 -3.22 -4.00 -1.45
N CYS A 291 -2.52 -4.63 -0.50
CA CYS A 291 -1.60 -5.72 -0.84
C CYS A 291 -2.32 -6.90 -1.50
N GLN A 292 -3.60 -7.09 -1.19
CA GLN A 292 -4.45 -8.14 -1.74
C GLN A 292 -4.67 -7.97 -3.26
N SER A 293 -4.80 -6.73 -3.75
CA SER A 293 -4.91 -6.41 -5.18
C SER A 293 -3.53 -6.20 -5.82
N GLY A 294 -2.58 -5.63 -5.06
CA GLY A 294 -1.26 -5.28 -5.54
C GLY A 294 -0.41 -6.49 -5.93
N ILE A 295 -0.30 -7.49 -5.06
CA ILE A 295 0.52 -8.69 -5.32
C ILE A 295 0.06 -9.44 -6.58
N PRO A 296 -1.25 -9.71 -6.80
CA PRO A 296 -1.73 -10.30 -8.04
C PRO A 296 -1.47 -9.43 -9.28
N SER A 297 -1.61 -8.11 -9.18
CA SER A 297 -1.31 -7.21 -10.30
C SER A 297 0.16 -7.26 -10.69
N ALA A 298 1.06 -7.29 -9.71
CA ALA A 298 2.50 -7.45 -9.90
C ALA A 298 2.84 -8.78 -10.60
N ALA A 299 2.22 -9.88 -10.14
CA ALA A 299 2.40 -11.19 -10.74
C ALA A 299 1.89 -11.23 -12.18
N HIS A 300 0.75 -10.57 -12.46
CA HIS A 300 0.19 -10.51 -13.81
C HIS A 300 1.05 -9.68 -14.76
N ALA A 301 1.52 -8.50 -14.33
CA ALA A 301 2.41 -7.66 -15.14
C ALA A 301 3.71 -8.41 -15.51
N ALA A 302 4.31 -9.12 -14.56
CA ALA A 302 5.47 -9.96 -14.80
C ALA A 302 5.18 -11.07 -15.84
N ASP A 303 4.03 -11.74 -15.74
CA ASP A 303 3.60 -12.75 -16.72
C ASP A 303 3.30 -12.12 -18.09
N ALA A 304 2.72 -10.90 -18.13
CA ALA A 304 2.42 -10.18 -19.36
C ALA A 304 3.70 -9.80 -20.11
N ILE A 305 4.70 -9.24 -19.42
CA ILE A 305 6.02 -8.93 -19.98
C ILE A 305 6.68 -10.22 -20.52
N ALA A 306 6.75 -11.27 -19.71
CA ALA A 306 7.35 -12.53 -20.11
C ALA A 306 6.66 -13.21 -21.31
N ARG A 307 5.35 -13.01 -21.52
CA ARG A 307 4.62 -13.44 -22.71
C ARG A 307 5.01 -12.61 -23.93
N ARG A 308 5.07 -11.28 -23.79
CA ARG A 308 5.49 -10.37 -24.90
C ARG A 308 6.90 -10.69 -25.39
N LEU A 309 7.85 -10.95 -24.49
CA LEU A 309 9.21 -11.35 -24.84
C LEU A 309 9.27 -12.67 -25.64
N ARG A 310 8.23 -13.49 -25.55
CA ARG A 310 8.09 -14.73 -26.34
C ARG A 310 7.20 -14.56 -27.57
N GLY A 311 6.88 -13.33 -27.98
CA GLY A 311 5.97 -13.03 -29.09
C GLY A 311 4.50 -13.42 -28.83
N ARG A 312 4.12 -13.66 -27.56
CA ARG A 312 2.76 -14.08 -27.21
C ARG A 312 1.95 -12.90 -26.67
N ARG A 313 0.68 -12.82 -27.01
CA ARG A 313 -0.23 -11.81 -26.49
C ARG A 313 -0.56 -12.11 -25.00
N PRO A 314 -0.43 -11.12 -24.08
CA PRO A 314 -0.89 -11.28 -22.70
C PRO A 314 -2.41 -11.25 -22.66
N GLY A 315 -2.98 -12.02 -21.71
CA GLY A 315 -4.41 -11.95 -21.43
C GLY A 315 -4.75 -10.80 -20.47
N PRO A 316 -6.04 -10.53 -20.23
CA PRO A 316 -6.47 -9.48 -19.33
C PRO A 316 -6.23 -9.85 -17.87
N PHE A 317 -5.90 -8.85 -17.05
CA PHE A 317 -5.86 -8.98 -15.60
C PHE A 317 -7.28 -9.14 -15.04
N ARG A 318 -7.46 -10.10 -14.17
CA ARG A 318 -8.73 -10.36 -13.46
C ARG A 318 -8.45 -10.47 -11.98
N PHE A 319 -9.24 -9.73 -11.21
CA PHE A 319 -9.11 -9.70 -9.76
C PHE A 319 -10.48 -9.59 -9.09
N GLY A 320 -10.58 -10.16 -7.90
CA GLY A 320 -11.70 -9.97 -6.98
C GLY A 320 -11.20 -10.02 -5.55
N TYR A 321 -11.74 -9.15 -4.69
CA TYR A 321 -11.43 -9.11 -3.26
C TYR A 321 -11.91 -10.39 -2.55
N ILE A 322 -11.30 -10.69 -1.42
CA ILE A 322 -11.58 -11.88 -0.61
C ILE A 322 -12.02 -11.46 0.80
N HIS A 323 -11.35 -10.46 1.38
CA HIS A 323 -11.59 -10.07 2.77
C HIS A 323 -11.08 -8.66 3.07
N GLN A 324 -11.61 -8.09 4.16
CA GLN A 324 -11.14 -6.86 4.81
C GLN A 324 -10.69 -7.21 6.23
N PRO A 325 -9.38 -7.45 6.44
CA PRO A 325 -8.84 -7.82 7.76
C PRO A 325 -8.44 -6.56 8.54
N VAL A 326 -8.96 -6.41 9.76
CA VAL A 326 -8.70 -5.26 10.64
C VAL A 326 -8.28 -5.74 12.01
N SER A 327 -7.13 -5.27 12.51
CA SER A 327 -6.72 -5.44 13.90
C SER A 327 -7.39 -4.40 14.80
N LEU A 328 -7.75 -4.83 16.00
CA LEU A 328 -8.40 -4.00 17.02
C LEU A 328 -7.54 -4.10 18.29
N GLY A 329 -6.28 -3.66 18.17
CA GLY A 329 -5.19 -3.97 19.08
C GLY A 329 -4.59 -5.34 18.80
N ARG A 330 -3.82 -5.87 19.76
CA ARG A 330 -3.08 -7.16 19.62
C ARG A 330 -3.92 -8.39 19.95
N ARG A 331 -5.00 -8.21 20.73
CA ARG A 331 -5.79 -9.30 21.28
C ARG A 331 -7.10 -9.54 20.57
N ASP A 332 -7.50 -8.63 19.69
CA ASP A 332 -8.75 -8.67 18.96
C ASP A 332 -8.57 -8.27 17.49
N ALA A 333 -9.43 -8.77 16.64
CA ALA A 333 -9.48 -8.45 15.22
C ALA A 333 -10.86 -8.78 14.65
N VAL A 334 -11.15 -8.22 13.49
CA VAL A 334 -12.30 -8.61 12.66
C VAL A 334 -11.87 -8.82 11.22
N ILE A 335 -12.33 -9.90 10.60
CA ILE A 335 -12.13 -10.19 9.18
C ILE A 335 -13.50 -10.27 8.54
N GLN A 336 -13.84 -9.28 7.73
CA GLN A 336 -15.03 -9.35 6.89
C GLN A 336 -14.67 -10.06 5.59
N PHE A 337 -15.26 -11.22 5.30
CA PHE A 337 -15.14 -11.82 3.97
C PHE A 337 -16.04 -11.07 2.99
N THR A 338 -15.53 -10.85 1.77
CA THR A 338 -16.18 -9.99 0.78
C THR A 338 -16.56 -10.74 -0.49
N ARG A 339 -17.40 -10.13 -1.29
CA ARG A 339 -17.59 -10.47 -2.69
C ARG A 339 -16.42 -9.93 -3.53
N PRO A 340 -16.31 -10.32 -4.80
CA PRO A 340 -15.20 -9.82 -5.66
C PRO A 340 -15.13 -8.31 -5.81
N ASP A 341 -16.24 -7.60 -5.67
CA ASP A 341 -16.37 -6.13 -5.72
C ASP A 341 -16.10 -5.44 -4.39
N ASP A 342 -15.57 -6.19 -3.42
CA ASP A 342 -15.33 -5.78 -2.03
C ASP A 342 -16.59 -5.50 -1.20
N SER A 343 -17.78 -5.69 -1.73
CA SER A 343 -18.99 -5.62 -0.93
C SER A 343 -19.02 -6.73 0.14
N PRO A 344 -19.58 -6.47 1.35
CA PRO A 344 -19.52 -7.42 2.44
C PRO A 344 -20.29 -8.70 2.14
N GLY A 345 -19.64 -9.85 2.37
CA GLY A 345 -20.28 -11.15 2.40
C GLY A 345 -21.01 -11.40 3.73
N ARG A 346 -21.69 -12.54 3.83
CA ARG A 346 -22.45 -12.91 5.04
C ARG A 346 -21.58 -13.31 6.23
N PHE A 347 -20.34 -13.72 5.96
CA PHE A 347 -19.45 -14.32 6.97
C PHE A 347 -18.37 -13.34 7.41
N CYS A 348 -18.09 -13.33 8.73
CA CYS A 348 -16.95 -12.63 9.31
C CYS A 348 -16.32 -13.47 10.44
N LEU A 349 -14.98 -13.42 10.58
CA LEU A 349 -14.27 -13.90 11.75
C LEU A 349 -14.08 -12.74 12.76
N ARG A 350 -14.01 -13.06 14.07
CA ARG A 350 -13.86 -12.09 15.13
C ARG A 350 -13.00 -12.66 16.26
N GLY A 351 -12.42 -11.78 17.09
CA GLY A 351 -11.65 -12.19 18.26
C GLY A 351 -10.36 -12.94 17.90
N ARG A 352 -9.94 -13.87 18.74
CA ARG A 352 -8.66 -14.60 18.59
C ARG A 352 -8.51 -15.35 17.28
N ALA A 353 -9.59 -15.90 16.72
CA ALA A 353 -9.55 -16.56 15.41
C ALA A 353 -9.23 -15.56 14.29
N ALA A 354 -9.79 -14.34 14.37
CA ALA A 354 -9.46 -13.27 13.42
C ALA A 354 -8.02 -12.78 13.59
N VAL A 355 -7.51 -12.68 14.83
CA VAL A 355 -6.09 -12.34 15.09
C VAL A 355 -5.15 -13.36 14.44
N ALA A 356 -5.39 -14.65 14.66
CA ALA A 356 -4.59 -15.73 14.06
C ALA A 356 -4.63 -15.67 12.51
N TYR A 357 -5.82 -15.51 11.93
CA TYR A 357 -6.00 -15.35 10.49
C TYR A 357 -5.23 -14.16 9.94
N LYS A 358 -5.36 -12.99 10.58
CA LYS A 358 -4.68 -11.77 10.16
C LYS A 358 -3.16 -11.90 10.24
N ALA A 359 -2.64 -12.52 11.30
CA ALA A 359 -1.20 -12.79 11.46
C ALA A 359 -0.64 -13.63 10.29
N VAL A 360 -1.38 -14.64 9.85
CA VAL A 360 -1.02 -15.45 8.68
C VAL A 360 -1.03 -14.59 7.40
N VAL A 361 -2.09 -13.81 7.19
CA VAL A 361 -2.23 -12.97 5.99
C VAL A 361 -1.12 -11.92 5.92
N THR A 362 -0.88 -11.17 7.00
CA THR A 362 0.13 -10.10 7.00
C THR A 362 1.57 -10.61 7.00
N GLY A 363 1.83 -11.79 7.58
CA GLY A 363 3.15 -12.42 7.58
C GLY A 363 3.46 -13.29 6.35
N SER A 364 2.49 -13.48 5.45
CA SER A 364 2.67 -14.35 4.28
C SER A 364 3.54 -13.78 3.15
N PRO A 365 3.58 -12.46 2.85
CA PRO A 365 4.29 -11.94 1.68
C PRO A 365 5.78 -12.29 1.63
N PRO A 366 6.60 -12.10 2.69
CA PRO A 366 8.01 -12.47 2.64
C PRO A 366 8.22 -13.98 2.39
N LYS A 367 7.37 -14.83 2.97
CA LYS A 367 7.41 -16.29 2.73
C LYS A 367 7.04 -16.63 1.29
N MET A 368 6.03 -15.96 0.75
CA MET A 368 5.57 -16.14 -0.62
C MET A 368 6.65 -15.71 -1.63
N TYR A 369 7.40 -14.63 -1.38
CA TYR A 369 8.50 -14.22 -2.25
C TYR A 369 9.62 -15.26 -2.27
N ARG A 370 10.01 -15.78 -1.10
CA ARG A 370 10.99 -16.89 -1.01
C ARG A 370 10.53 -18.12 -1.78
N LEU A 371 9.26 -18.52 -1.66
CA LEU A 371 8.69 -19.62 -2.41
C LEU A 371 8.67 -19.32 -3.92
N SER A 372 8.31 -18.10 -4.32
CA SER A 372 8.22 -17.68 -5.73
C SER A 372 9.56 -17.67 -6.46
N ARG A 373 10.70 -17.64 -5.73
CA ARG A 373 12.03 -17.85 -6.30
C ARG A 373 12.18 -19.25 -6.89
N ARG A 374 11.52 -20.25 -6.30
CA ARG A 374 11.63 -21.67 -6.67
C ARG A 374 10.49 -22.14 -7.54
N VAL A 375 9.26 -21.68 -7.25
CA VAL A 375 8.03 -22.15 -7.89
C VAL A 375 7.22 -20.95 -8.40
N VAL A 376 6.68 -21.09 -9.61
CA VAL A 376 5.71 -20.11 -10.13
C VAL A 376 4.32 -20.46 -9.60
N ILE A 377 3.85 -19.69 -8.63
CA ILE A 377 2.47 -19.80 -8.15
C ILE A 377 1.56 -19.26 -9.28
N PRO A 378 0.61 -20.07 -9.82
CA PRO A 378 -0.29 -19.56 -10.86
C PRO A 378 -1.07 -18.33 -10.38
N ALA A 379 -1.18 -17.30 -11.23
CA ALA A 379 -1.85 -16.04 -10.86
C ALA A 379 -3.29 -16.22 -10.36
N ARG A 380 -4.00 -17.27 -10.84
CA ARG A 380 -5.35 -17.64 -10.39
C ARG A 380 -5.43 -18.01 -8.90
N PHE A 381 -4.33 -18.44 -8.28
CA PHE A 381 -4.29 -18.72 -6.84
C PHE A 381 -3.92 -17.47 -6.01
N LEU A 382 -3.39 -16.43 -6.66
CA LEU A 382 -3.07 -15.16 -6.03
C LEU A 382 -4.25 -14.20 -6.05
N ALA A 383 -5.23 -14.43 -6.92
CA ALA A 383 -6.39 -13.57 -7.09
C ALA A 383 -7.64 -14.41 -7.31
N ARG A 384 -8.70 -14.09 -6.58
CA ARG A 384 -10.02 -14.60 -6.90
C ARG A 384 -10.45 -14.01 -8.24
N ALA A 385 -10.87 -14.83 -9.19
CA ALA A 385 -11.35 -14.35 -10.48
C ALA A 385 -12.61 -13.48 -10.28
N GLY A 386 -12.43 -12.19 -10.25
CA GLY A 386 -13.51 -11.22 -10.46
C GLY A 386 -13.84 -11.20 -11.95
N GLY A 387 -15.10 -11.05 -12.34
CA GLY A 387 -15.63 -11.09 -13.69
C GLY A 387 -14.75 -10.56 -14.85
N ARG A 388 -15.27 -10.34 -16.02
CA ARG A 388 -14.51 -9.81 -17.18
C ARG A 388 -13.92 -8.42 -16.87
N ALA A 389 -12.70 -8.16 -17.30
CA ALA A 389 -12.12 -6.83 -17.25
C ALA A 389 -13.03 -5.82 -17.97
N GLY A 390 -13.33 -4.68 -17.31
CA GLY A 390 -14.01 -3.57 -17.97
C GLY A 390 -13.14 -3.04 -19.11
N ARG A 391 -13.75 -2.59 -20.22
CA ARG A 391 -13.04 -1.80 -21.23
C ARG A 391 -12.61 -0.48 -20.56
N PRO A 392 -11.39 0.04 -20.85
CA PRO A 392 -11.10 1.42 -20.50
C PRO A 392 -12.11 2.30 -21.23
N ASP A 393 -12.77 3.22 -20.50
CA ASP A 393 -13.61 4.20 -21.16
C ASP A 393 -12.74 4.94 -22.17
N ALA A 394 -13.13 4.84 -23.45
CA ALA A 394 -12.64 5.76 -24.46
C ALA A 394 -13.03 7.16 -23.95
N ALA A 395 -12.02 7.97 -23.70
CA ALA A 395 -12.05 9.31 -23.12
C ALA A 395 -13.37 10.07 -23.36
N ARG A 396 -14.00 10.59 -22.30
CA ARG A 396 -14.68 11.88 -22.36
C ARG A 396 -13.78 12.93 -21.75
#